data_d1ce228915b7bdae3fc9d1a38945a6b4
#
_entry.id   d1ce228915b7bdae3fc9d1a38945a6b4
#
_cell.length_a   1.000
_cell.length_b   1.000
_cell.length_c   1.000
_cell.angle_alpha   90.00
_cell.angle_beta   90.00
_cell.angle_gamma   90.00
#
_symmetry.space_group_name_H-M   'P 1'
#
loop_
_entity.id
_entity.type
_entity.pdbx_description
1 polymer ?
#
loop_
_entity_poly.entity_id
_entity_poly.type
_entity_poly.pdbx_seq_one_letter_code
_entity_poly.pdbx_strand_id
1 'polypeptide(L)'
;MSEKDFKRHTVTAALPYANGPIHIGHLAGVYVPADIYSRYLRSKGEDVAFICASDEHGMAITMRARKEGTTPQAIVDKYHEMIKDSMNQLGVSFDIYSRTSNETHHETAQGFFKDLHEKGLFEEKTSNQYYDEEAKQFLADRYITGNCPKCNHDS
;
A
#
# COMPACT_ATOMS: atom_id res chain seq x y z
N MET A 1 20.80 -24.93 -17.57
CA MET A 1 20.18 -23.58 -17.62
C MET A 1 21.32 -22.59 -17.51
N SER A 2 21.56 -21.72 -18.53
CA SER A 2 22.60 -20.69 -18.42
C SER A 2 22.23 -19.76 -17.27
N GLU A 3 23.12 -19.54 -16.31
CA GLU A 3 22.99 -18.48 -15.32
C GLU A 3 22.78 -17.18 -16.09
N LYS A 4 21.61 -16.54 -15.91
CA LYS A 4 21.41 -15.19 -16.42
C LYS A 4 22.24 -14.27 -15.56
N ASP A 5 23.18 -13.57 -16.15
CA ASP A 5 24.02 -12.58 -15.49
C ASP A 5 23.16 -11.32 -15.22
N PHE A 6 22.54 -11.27 -14.05
CA PHE A 6 21.76 -10.11 -13.62
C PHE A 6 22.71 -9.07 -13.01
N LYS A 7 22.56 -7.83 -13.45
CA LYS A 7 23.37 -6.70 -12.93
C LYS A 7 22.93 -6.26 -11.53
N ARG A 8 21.65 -6.47 -11.18
CA ARG A 8 21.05 -6.07 -9.90
C ARG A 8 19.78 -6.88 -9.62
N HIS A 9 19.54 -7.18 -8.36
CA HIS A 9 18.28 -7.70 -7.86
C HIS A 9 17.47 -6.58 -7.22
N THR A 10 16.22 -6.40 -7.65
CA THR A 10 15.28 -5.52 -6.96
C THR A 10 14.27 -6.39 -6.23
N VAL A 11 14.29 -6.31 -4.91
CA VAL A 11 13.34 -7.00 -4.04
C VAL A 11 12.32 -5.98 -3.55
N THR A 12 11.04 -6.28 -3.77
CA THR A 12 9.93 -5.45 -3.28
C THR A 12 9.08 -6.24 -2.30
N ALA A 13 8.57 -5.56 -1.28
CA ALA A 13 7.57 -6.09 -0.37
C ALA A 13 6.23 -5.38 -0.57
N ALA A 14 5.12 -6.08 -0.35
CA ALA A 14 3.79 -5.46 -0.41
C ALA A 14 3.71 -4.27 0.55
N LEU A 15 3.14 -3.16 0.07
CA LEU A 15 3.05 -1.94 0.86
C LEU A 15 2.02 -2.12 1.99
N PRO A 16 2.39 -1.90 3.27
CA PRO A 16 1.44 -1.89 4.36
C PRO A 16 0.54 -0.66 4.28
N TYR A 17 -0.75 -0.85 4.53
CA TYR A 17 -1.72 0.23 4.49
C TYR A 17 -1.62 1.07 5.76
N ALA A 18 -1.35 2.39 5.61
CA ALA A 18 -1.09 3.32 6.71
C ALA A 18 -2.38 3.77 7.44
N ASN A 19 -3.24 2.83 7.80
CA ASN A 19 -4.48 3.06 8.54
C ASN A 19 -4.52 2.37 9.91
N GLY A 20 -3.45 1.70 10.30
CA GLY A 20 -3.36 0.94 11.55
C GLY A 20 -1.97 0.36 11.78
N PRO A 21 -1.73 -0.20 12.99
CA PRO A 21 -0.49 -0.90 13.27
C PRO A 21 -0.40 -2.20 12.45
N ILE A 22 0.82 -2.59 12.13
CA ILE A 22 1.09 -3.93 11.60
C ILE A 22 1.05 -4.97 12.73
N HIS A 23 0.85 -6.23 12.38
CA HIS A 23 0.83 -7.34 13.31
C HIS A 23 1.73 -8.49 12.82
N ILE A 24 1.90 -9.52 13.64
CA ILE A 24 2.79 -10.65 13.36
C ILE A 24 2.52 -11.33 12.00
N GLY A 25 1.27 -11.36 11.54
CA GLY A 25 0.91 -11.92 10.24
C GLY A 25 1.49 -11.13 9.07
N HIS A 26 1.55 -9.80 9.16
CA HIS A 26 2.23 -8.97 8.17
C HIS A 26 3.74 -9.25 8.17
N LEU A 27 4.34 -9.31 9.36
CA LEU A 27 5.78 -9.54 9.51
C LEU A 27 6.19 -10.91 8.97
N ALA A 28 5.53 -11.97 9.44
CA ALA A 28 5.85 -13.34 9.07
C ALA A 28 5.49 -13.70 7.62
N GLY A 29 4.43 -13.10 7.09
CA GLY A 29 3.94 -13.40 5.74
C GLY A 29 4.67 -12.66 4.63
N VAL A 30 5.21 -11.47 4.90
CA VAL A 30 5.76 -10.58 3.85
C VAL A 30 7.16 -10.08 4.18
N TYR A 31 7.35 -9.33 5.26
CA TYR A 31 8.55 -8.52 5.45
C TYR A 31 9.76 -9.34 5.88
N VAL A 32 9.57 -10.28 6.80
CA VAL A 32 10.66 -11.17 7.24
C VAL A 32 11.13 -12.10 6.12
N PRO A 33 10.25 -12.78 5.34
CA PRO A 33 10.69 -13.58 4.20
C PRO A 33 11.45 -12.76 3.14
N ALA A 34 10.99 -11.55 2.82
CA ALA A 34 11.65 -10.67 1.86
C ALA A 34 13.03 -10.20 2.39
N ASP A 35 13.14 -9.89 3.68
CA ASP A 35 14.40 -9.52 4.32
C ASP A 35 15.41 -10.68 4.33
N ILE A 36 14.96 -11.89 4.68
CA ILE A 36 15.80 -13.10 4.64
C ILE A 36 16.35 -13.32 3.22
N TYR A 37 15.49 -13.20 2.21
CA TYR A 37 15.91 -13.36 0.82
C TYR A 37 16.92 -12.30 0.40
N SER A 38 16.68 -11.04 0.75
CA SER A 38 17.59 -9.93 0.46
C SER A 38 18.95 -10.12 1.13
N ARG A 39 18.98 -10.54 2.40
CA ARG A 39 20.21 -10.86 3.12
C ARG A 39 20.95 -12.05 2.51
N TYR A 40 20.22 -13.07 2.08
CA TYR A 40 20.82 -14.22 1.40
C TYR A 40 21.53 -13.79 0.11
N LEU A 41 20.90 -12.99 -0.74
CA LEU A 41 21.51 -12.48 -1.96
C LEU A 41 22.74 -11.61 -1.67
N ARG A 42 22.64 -10.71 -0.69
CA ARG A 42 23.79 -9.87 -0.27
C ARG A 42 24.96 -10.71 0.27
N SER A 43 24.67 -11.80 0.99
CA SER A 43 25.72 -12.70 1.49
C SER A 43 26.45 -13.46 0.36
N LYS A 44 25.84 -13.58 -0.80
CA LYS A 44 26.45 -14.11 -2.03
C LYS A 44 27.24 -13.06 -2.81
N GLY A 45 27.27 -11.81 -2.36
CA GLY A 45 27.92 -10.71 -3.06
C GLY A 45 27.11 -10.09 -4.18
N GLU A 46 25.79 -10.39 -4.26
CA GLU A 46 24.91 -9.83 -5.27
C GLU A 46 24.57 -8.35 -4.95
N ASP A 47 24.40 -7.53 -6.00
CA ASP A 47 23.90 -6.16 -5.87
C ASP A 47 22.37 -6.20 -5.68
N VAL A 48 21.89 -5.81 -4.49
CA VAL A 48 20.49 -5.92 -4.08
C VAL A 48 19.95 -4.57 -3.65
N ALA A 49 18.84 -4.14 -4.26
CA ALA A 49 17.99 -3.07 -3.78
C ALA A 49 16.72 -3.65 -3.15
N PHE A 50 16.55 -3.52 -1.85
CA PHE A 50 15.35 -3.95 -1.12
C PHE A 50 14.52 -2.74 -0.74
N ILE A 51 13.36 -2.59 -1.36
CA ILE A 51 12.51 -1.41 -1.25
C ILE A 51 11.09 -1.74 -0.80
N CYS A 52 10.52 -0.86 0.00
CA CYS A 52 9.11 -0.88 0.41
C CYS A 52 8.61 0.54 0.62
N ALA A 53 7.31 0.69 0.85
CA ALA A 53 6.67 1.96 1.17
C ALA A 53 5.40 1.71 1.95
N SER A 54 4.84 2.71 2.63
CA SER A 54 3.47 2.68 3.12
C SER A 54 2.49 3.07 2.02
N ASP A 55 1.36 2.34 1.94
CA ASP A 55 0.21 2.73 1.13
C ASP A 55 -0.64 3.73 1.92
N GLU A 56 -0.81 4.96 1.38
CA GLU A 56 -1.34 6.10 2.11
C GLU A 56 -2.58 6.72 1.48
N HIS A 57 -3.19 6.03 0.53
CA HIS A 57 -4.38 6.52 -0.15
C HIS A 57 -5.59 5.59 0.06
N GLY A 58 -6.78 6.17 0.08
CA GLY A 58 -8.03 5.42 0.06
C GLY A 58 -9.00 5.74 1.20
N MET A 59 -10.22 5.25 1.04
CA MET A 59 -11.38 5.56 1.86
C MET A 59 -11.20 5.22 3.34
N ALA A 60 -10.55 4.10 3.66
CA ALA A 60 -10.39 3.66 5.05
C ALA A 60 -9.58 4.65 5.91
N ILE A 61 -8.61 5.36 5.31
CA ILE A 61 -7.84 6.41 5.97
C ILE A 61 -8.76 7.61 6.26
N THR A 62 -9.56 8.03 5.28
CA THR A 62 -10.52 9.13 5.44
C THR A 62 -11.55 8.84 6.52
N MET A 63 -12.10 7.62 6.54
CA MET A 63 -13.06 7.19 7.55
C MET A 63 -12.44 7.15 8.95
N ARG A 64 -11.21 6.67 9.05
CA ARG A 64 -10.48 6.67 10.31
C ARG A 64 -10.21 8.08 10.80
N ALA A 65 -9.78 8.97 9.94
CA ALA A 65 -9.54 10.38 10.27
C ALA A 65 -10.81 11.03 10.84
N ARG A 66 -11.96 10.81 10.24
CA ARG A 66 -13.25 11.29 10.76
C ARG A 66 -13.57 10.73 12.13
N LYS A 67 -13.40 9.41 12.31
CA LYS A 67 -13.66 8.74 13.60
C LYS A 67 -12.74 9.26 14.72
N GLU A 68 -11.49 9.58 14.40
CA GLU A 68 -10.50 10.11 15.35
C GLU A 68 -10.54 11.65 15.46
N GLY A 69 -11.42 12.34 14.70
CA GLY A 69 -11.52 13.81 14.72
C GLY A 69 -10.27 14.54 14.21
N THR A 70 -9.58 13.93 13.24
CA THR A 70 -8.31 14.42 12.69
C THR A 70 -8.31 14.44 11.16
N THR A 71 -7.17 14.75 10.55
CA THR A 71 -7.01 14.78 9.10
C THR A 71 -6.47 13.45 8.57
N PRO A 72 -6.78 13.08 7.30
CA PRO A 72 -6.17 11.92 6.65
C PRO A 72 -4.64 11.95 6.69
N GLN A 73 -4.03 13.13 6.51
CA GLN A 73 -2.58 13.29 6.56
C GLN A 73 -2.02 12.92 7.94
N ALA A 74 -2.64 13.37 9.02
CA ALA A 74 -2.21 13.03 10.38
C ALA A 74 -2.29 11.52 10.67
N ILE A 75 -3.29 10.83 10.11
CA ILE A 75 -3.41 9.36 10.22
C ILE A 75 -2.24 8.69 9.51
N VAL A 76 -1.98 9.02 8.26
CA VAL A 76 -0.91 8.36 7.50
C VAL A 76 0.48 8.67 8.07
N ASP A 77 0.73 9.90 8.53
CA ASP A 77 1.99 10.26 9.17
C ASP A 77 2.23 9.42 10.44
N LYS A 78 1.23 9.33 11.30
CA LYS A 78 1.28 8.52 12.52
C LYS A 78 1.60 7.05 12.23
N TYR A 79 0.88 6.43 11.28
CA TYR A 79 1.05 5.01 11.00
C TYR A 79 2.26 4.71 10.12
N HIS A 80 2.65 5.60 9.22
CA HIS A 80 3.91 5.50 8.50
C HIS A 80 5.09 5.36 9.46
N GLU A 81 5.24 6.30 10.39
CA GLU A 81 6.34 6.27 11.36
C GLU A 81 6.26 5.05 12.29
N MET A 82 5.07 4.71 12.79
CA MET A 82 4.88 3.53 13.65
C MET A 82 5.30 2.23 12.94
N ILE A 83 4.91 2.06 11.68
CA ILE A 83 5.23 0.87 10.89
C ILE A 83 6.73 0.82 10.61
N LYS A 84 7.31 1.94 10.16
CA LYS A 84 8.74 2.10 9.91
C LYS A 84 9.58 1.76 11.13
N ASP A 85 9.20 2.29 12.29
CA ASP A 85 9.88 1.99 13.55
C ASP A 85 9.76 0.52 13.94
N SER A 86 8.60 -0.09 13.74
CA SER A 86 8.41 -1.53 14.00
C SER A 86 9.31 -2.39 13.12
N MET A 87 9.44 -2.04 11.84
CA MET A 87 10.35 -2.72 10.90
C MET A 87 11.82 -2.54 11.31
N ASN A 88 12.19 -1.32 11.69
CA ASN A 88 13.54 -1.00 12.14
C ASN A 88 13.92 -1.76 13.42
N GLN A 89 13.00 -1.83 14.39
CA GLN A 89 13.23 -2.57 15.65
C GLN A 89 13.36 -4.08 15.42
N LEU A 90 12.68 -4.62 14.42
CA LEU A 90 12.85 -6.01 13.99
C LEU A 90 14.13 -6.24 13.19
N GLY A 91 14.80 -5.17 12.77
CA GLY A 91 16.02 -5.23 11.97
C GLY A 91 15.80 -5.53 10.49
N VAL A 92 14.60 -5.28 9.94
CA VAL A 92 14.34 -5.42 8.49
C VAL A 92 15.24 -4.45 7.71
N SER A 93 16.00 -4.97 6.76
CA SER A 93 17.11 -4.26 6.11
C SER A 93 16.71 -3.60 4.79
N PHE A 94 15.63 -2.81 4.79
CA PHE A 94 15.29 -2.00 3.63
C PHE A 94 16.41 -1.01 3.27
N ASP A 95 16.73 -0.89 1.98
CA ASP A 95 17.54 0.23 1.50
C ASP A 95 16.72 1.50 1.45
N ILE A 96 15.43 1.38 1.08
CA ILE A 96 14.47 2.48 1.06
C ILE A 96 13.14 2.01 1.63
N TYR A 97 12.66 2.70 2.66
CA TYR A 97 11.27 2.63 3.11
C TYR A 97 10.62 3.99 2.87
N SER A 98 9.81 4.07 1.81
CA SER A 98 9.19 5.30 1.30
C SER A 98 7.70 5.39 1.66
N ARG A 99 6.96 6.22 0.97
CA ARG A 99 5.52 6.40 1.12
C ARG A 99 4.89 6.79 -0.22
N THR A 100 3.64 6.36 -0.46
CA THR A 100 2.94 6.65 -1.72
C THR A 100 2.49 8.12 -1.83
N SER A 101 2.50 8.87 -0.75
CA SER A 101 2.18 10.30 -0.72
C SER A 101 3.38 11.21 -1.01
N ASN A 102 4.57 10.68 -1.30
CA ASN A 102 5.70 11.53 -1.64
C ASN A 102 5.62 12.06 -3.09
N GLU A 103 6.29 13.18 -3.33
CA GLU A 103 6.28 13.89 -4.61
C GLU A 103 6.77 13.03 -5.77
N THR A 104 7.89 12.33 -5.59
CA THR A 104 8.46 11.46 -6.62
C THR A 104 7.50 10.35 -7.03
N HIS A 105 6.76 9.77 -6.07
CA HIS A 105 5.74 8.77 -6.37
C HIS A 105 4.59 9.38 -7.17
N HIS A 106 4.10 10.56 -6.76
CA HIS A 106 3.03 11.26 -7.46
C HIS A 106 3.40 11.59 -8.91
N GLU A 107 4.57 12.17 -9.12
CA GLU A 107 5.06 12.51 -10.46
C GLU A 107 5.20 11.28 -11.34
N THR A 108 5.79 10.20 -10.79
CA THR A 108 5.99 8.94 -11.52
C THR A 108 4.66 8.29 -11.88
N ALA A 109 3.73 8.19 -10.93
CA ALA A 109 2.41 7.60 -11.15
C ALA A 109 1.60 8.40 -12.19
N GLN A 110 1.63 9.72 -12.11
CA GLN A 110 1.01 10.60 -13.10
C GLN A 110 1.65 10.45 -14.49
N GLY A 111 2.97 10.31 -14.55
CA GLY A 111 3.70 10.06 -15.80
C GLY A 111 3.22 8.76 -16.46
N PHE A 112 3.20 7.66 -15.73
CA PHE A 112 2.69 6.38 -16.24
C PHE A 112 1.24 6.48 -16.72
N PHE A 113 0.38 7.15 -15.95
CA PHE A 113 -1.02 7.33 -16.35
C PHE A 113 -1.13 8.10 -17.68
N LYS A 114 -0.42 9.22 -17.82
CA LYS A 114 -0.41 10.04 -19.04
C LYS A 114 0.08 9.26 -20.26
N ASP A 115 1.20 8.54 -20.12
CA ASP A 115 1.77 7.71 -21.19
C ASP A 115 0.78 6.63 -21.66
N LEU A 116 0.08 5.98 -20.76
CA LEU A 116 -0.92 4.96 -21.11
C LEU A 116 -2.16 5.57 -21.75
N HIS A 117 -2.59 6.73 -21.27
CA HIS A 117 -3.72 7.46 -21.83
C HIS A 117 -3.42 7.93 -23.27
N GLU A 118 -2.24 8.52 -23.51
CA GLU A 118 -1.80 8.97 -24.84
C GLU A 118 -1.67 7.82 -25.83
N LYS A 119 -1.35 6.61 -25.34
CA LYS A 119 -1.33 5.39 -26.17
C LYS A 119 -2.72 4.79 -26.40
N GLY A 120 -3.80 5.38 -25.89
CA GLY A 120 -5.17 4.91 -26.06
C GLY A 120 -5.44 3.57 -25.40
N LEU A 121 -4.75 3.24 -24.30
CA LEU A 121 -4.87 1.96 -23.61
C LEU A 121 -5.96 1.95 -22.52
N PHE A 122 -6.67 3.06 -22.33
CA PHE A 122 -7.78 3.15 -21.38
C PHE A 122 -9.13 3.03 -22.09
N GLU A 123 -10.06 2.36 -21.41
CA GLU A 123 -11.45 2.28 -21.79
C GLU A 123 -12.30 3.01 -20.73
N GLU A 124 -13.15 3.93 -21.18
CA GLU A 124 -14.06 4.65 -20.29
C GLU A 124 -15.30 3.80 -20.04
N LYS A 125 -15.64 3.58 -18.75
CA LYS A 125 -16.88 2.90 -18.34
C LYS A 125 -17.61 3.69 -17.28
N THR A 126 -18.93 3.78 -17.41
CA THR A 126 -19.80 4.36 -16.40
C THR A 126 -20.39 3.27 -15.53
N SER A 127 -20.35 3.43 -14.22
CA SER A 127 -21.00 2.56 -13.25
C SER A 127 -21.77 3.37 -12.24
N ASN A 128 -22.89 2.80 -11.75
CA ASN A 128 -23.63 3.39 -10.63
C ASN A 128 -22.93 3.03 -9.33
N GLN A 129 -22.73 4.01 -8.47
CA GLN A 129 -22.15 3.82 -7.13
C GLN A 129 -23.01 4.53 -6.09
N TYR A 130 -23.01 4.00 -4.87
CA TYR A 130 -23.65 4.66 -3.75
C TYR A 130 -22.88 5.92 -3.37
N TYR A 131 -23.62 7.00 -3.12
CA TYR A 131 -23.06 8.29 -2.75
C TYR A 131 -23.64 8.75 -1.42
N ASP A 132 -22.78 9.11 -0.50
CA ASP A 132 -23.16 9.70 0.78
C ASP A 132 -23.22 11.23 0.63
N GLU A 133 -24.43 11.77 0.68
CA GLU A 133 -24.67 13.22 0.49
C GLU A 133 -24.15 14.05 1.66
N GLU A 134 -24.17 13.53 2.88
CA GLU A 134 -23.67 14.21 4.07
C GLU A 134 -22.15 14.26 4.06
N ALA A 135 -21.53 13.14 3.75
CA ALA A 135 -20.07 13.01 3.65
C ALA A 135 -19.52 13.55 2.32
N LYS A 136 -20.40 13.81 1.31
CA LYS A 136 -20.02 14.26 -0.04
C LYS A 136 -19.00 13.36 -0.72
N GLN A 137 -19.21 12.05 -0.65
CA GLN A 137 -18.27 11.06 -1.21
C GLN A 137 -18.96 9.80 -1.68
N PHE A 138 -18.34 9.10 -2.64
CA PHE A 138 -18.74 7.76 -3.03
C PHE A 138 -18.35 6.74 -1.96
N LEU A 139 -19.21 5.73 -1.77
CA LEU A 139 -18.97 4.65 -0.81
C LEU A 139 -18.42 3.42 -1.53
N ALA A 140 -17.36 2.82 -0.98
CA ALA A 140 -16.95 1.49 -1.39
C ALA A 140 -17.93 0.44 -0.83
N ASP A 141 -18.15 -0.65 -1.57
CA ASP A 141 -19.13 -1.69 -1.24
C ASP A 141 -19.01 -2.20 0.21
N ARG A 142 -17.81 -2.32 0.73
CA ARG A 142 -17.53 -2.76 2.11
C ARG A 142 -18.04 -1.81 3.21
N TYR A 143 -18.49 -0.63 2.87
CA TYR A 143 -19.10 0.34 3.81
C TYR A 143 -20.61 0.39 3.70
N ILE A 144 -21.19 -0.43 2.83
CA ILE A 144 -22.63 -0.57 2.68
C ILE A 144 -23.04 -1.72 3.58
N THR A 145 -23.82 -1.41 4.59
CA THR A 145 -24.42 -2.42 5.49
C THR A 145 -25.86 -2.66 5.09
N GLY A 146 -26.34 -3.88 5.26
CA GLY A 146 -27.72 -4.23 4.92
C GLY A 146 -28.03 -5.65 5.30
N ASN A 147 -29.29 -6.03 5.13
CA ASN A 147 -29.74 -7.37 5.47
C ASN A 147 -29.73 -8.27 4.23
N CYS A 148 -29.31 -9.51 4.42
CA CYS A 148 -29.35 -10.49 3.36
C CYS A 148 -30.78 -10.66 2.82
N PRO A 149 -31.04 -10.49 1.49
CA PRO A 149 -32.40 -10.58 0.93
C PRO A 149 -33.03 -11.97 1.02
N LYS A 150 -32.25 -13.02 1.33
CA LYS A 150 -32.74 -14.39 1.48
C LYS A 150 -33.05 -14.77 2.92
N CYS A 151 -32.21 -14.38 3.89
CA CYS A 151 -32.34 -14.82 5.28
C CYS A 151 -32.47 -13.66 6.27
N ASN A 152 -32.45 -12.42 5.80
CA ASN A 152 -32.56 -11.20 6.63
C ASN A 152 -31.48 -11.06 7.71
N HIS A 153 -30.35 -11.75 7.54
CA HIS A 153 -29.19 -11.62 8.43
C HIS A 153 -28.44 -10.34 8.11
N ASP A 154 -27.99 -9.61 9.13
CA ASP A 154 -27.16 -8.42 8.99
C ASP A 154 -25.79 -8.81 8.42
N SER A 155 -25.28 -8.04 7.44
CA SER A 155 -24.00 -8.28 6.77
C SER A 155 -23.04 -7.09 6.94
#